data_9ab6fe9dca821a1e7e511ed30735885a
#
_entry.id   9ab6fe9dca821a1e7e511ed30735885a
#
_cell.length_a   1.000
_cell.length_b   1.000
_cell.length_c   1.000
_cell.angle_alpha   90.00
_cell.angle_beta   90.00
_cell.angle_gamma   90.00
#
_symmetry.space_group_name_H-M   'P 1'
#
loop_
_entity.id
_entity.type
_entity.pdbx_description
1 polymer ?
#
loop_
_entity_poly.entity_id
_entity_poly.type
_entity_poly.pdbx_seq_one_letter_code
_entity_poly.pdbx_strand_id
1 'polypeptide(L)'
;MIGLPLLLAACASTVPDLYTAPNAGFAAVSDQTSVAIGKRTAFAQTQAENEAIQREVRALVQGKTISADTAVQVALLNNKGLQASYADIGLSAATAWQEATPVNPVVSIGVLGIGAAELGAYRAIEGMIASNLLAAQTRQQRMALADVNFRAAQARAVDDTLALANQTRAAWINAVAAFETVSYLQRAKVTSDAGAELAQRLGETGALNKAGQAREFAFNAELAGQLAQARLNASRAKEELTRLMGLWGDDLSYFVPDALPAVPRNLRSVAGIEARALNNRVDLRVARLDLEAQAAAFGLTDRTRLVSDLELIAGIEAEREIEDGRKRTEASPQLELEFAIPIFDTGKARMRKAELSYLQAANVLAQKAVNIRSEARAAEAGYRATHRIAQHYRDVLVPLRATVEEEGLLSYNGMITSTFELISAARDRLGAELQAANAKRDFYLAEADLTAAIYGGGAGASASTATAALASAGDADH
;
A
#
# COMPACT_ATOMS: atom_id res chain seq x y z
N MET A 1 35.93 47.03 -13.00
CA MET A 1 35.61 45.69 -12.43
C MET A 1 34.41 45.75 -11.51
N ILE A 2 33.15 46.03 -11.94
CA ILE A 2 31.95 46.08 -11.07
C ILE A 2 30.70 45.59 -11.83
N GLY A 3 30.84 44.74 -12.84
CA GLY A 3 29.66 44.27 -13.63
C GLY A 3 29.24 42.82 -13.48
N LEU A 4 29.99 41.96 -12.75
CA LEU A 4 29.74 40.52 -12.72
C LEU A 4 28.71 40.00 -11.67
N PRO A 5 28.47 40.66 -10.50
CA PRO A 5 27.51 40.13 -9.53
C PRO A 5 26.03 40.37 -9.85
N LEU A 6 25.70 41.25 -10.78
CA LEU A 6 24.30 41.59 -11.09
C LEU A 6 23.60 40.60 -12.03
N LEU A 7 24.33 39.79 -12.78
CA LEU A 7 23.74 38.75 -13.66
C LEU A 7 23.38 37.46 -12.91
N LEU A 8 23.97 37.18 -11.76
CA LEU A 8 23.67 36.00 -10.93
C LEU A 8 22.38 36.15 -10.08
N ALA A 9 21.95 37.37 -9.81
CA ALA A 9 20.76 37.65 -9.02
C ALA A 9 19.43 37.50 -9.79
N ALA A 10 19.46 37.49 -11.13
CA ALA A 10 18.25 37.42 -11.95
C ALA A 10 17.68 36.00 -12.13
N CYS A 11 18.40 34.95 -11.70
CA CYS A 11 17.98 33.55 -11.82
C CYS A 11 17.52 32.95 -10.50
N ALA A 12 17.30 33.70 -9.45
CA ALA A 12 16.72 33.21 -8.20
C ALA A 12 15.20 32.95 -8.40
N SER A 13 14.86 31.93 -9.19
CA SER A 13 13.50 31.40 -9.24
C SER A 13 13.23 30.71 -7.92
N THR A 14 12.30 31.23 -7.14
CA THR A 14 11.87 30.65 -5.88
C THR A 14 11.37 29.23 -6.11
N VAL A 15 11.97 28.26 -5.40
CA VAL A 15 11.45 26.90 -5.33
C VAL A 15 10.09 26.97 -4.62
N PRO A 16 9.03 26.31 -5.12
CA PRO A 16 7.75 26.30 -4.42
C PRO A 16 7.89 25.75 -2.99
N ASP A 17 7.35 26.44 -2.01
CA ASP A 17 7.38 26.05 -0.59
C ASP A 17 6.80 24.63 -0.37
N LEU A 18 5.89 24.18 -1.25
CA LEU A 18 5.32 22.84 -1.23
C LEU A 18 6.38 21.74 -1.23
N TYR A 19 7.50 21.91 -1.93
CA TYR A 19 8.55 20.88 -2.03
C TYR A 19 9.57 20.97 -0.90
N THR A 20 9.71 22.13 -0.27
CA THR A 20 10.71 22.37 0.78
C THR A 20 10.18 22.15 2.19
N ALA A 21 8.85 22.05 2.34
CA ALA A 21 8.23 21.84 3.63
C ALA A 21 8.57 20.44 4.22
N PRO A 22 8.83 20.33 5.52
CA PRO A 22 9.13 19.04 6.17
C PRO A 22 8.10 17.95 5.91
N ASN A 23 6.81 18.34 5.86
CA ASN A 23 5.67 17.44 5.57
C ASN A 23 5.18 17.58 4.13
N ALA A 24 6.09 17.82 3.17
CA ALA A 24 5.74 18.07 1.77
C ALA A 24 4.70 17.07 1.26
N GLY A 25 3.52 17.57 0.93
CA GLY A 25 2.45 16.80 0.30
C GLY A 25 1.66 15.83 1.18
N PHE A 26 2.06 15.57 2.42
CA PHE A 26 1.36 14.63 3.31
C PHE A 26 -0.04 15.11 3.72
N ALA A 27 -0.25 16.42 3.88
CA ALA A 27 -1.56 16.96 4.22
C ALA A 27 -2.65 16.53 3.22
N ALA A 28 -2.34 16.57 1.93
CA ALA A 28 -3.27 16.14 0.87
C ALA A 28 -3.63 14.63 0.98
N VAL A 29 -2.69 13.78 1.41
CA VAL A 29 -2.93 12.36 1.66
C VAL A 29 -3.84 12.16 2.86
N SER A 30 -3.57 12.87 3.96
CA SER A 30 -4.38 12.84 5.18
C SER A 30 -5.83 13.26 4.91
N ASP A 31 -6.03 14.35 4.18
CA ASP A 31 -7.37 14.88 3.86
C ASP A 31 -8.15 13.89 2.99
N GLN A 32 -7.54 13.36 1.92
CA GLN A 32 -8.19 12.39 1.04
C GLN A 32 -8.54 11.09 1.78
N THR A 33 -7.66 10.60 2.63
CA THR A 33 -7.92 9.41 3.46
C THR A 33 -9.06 9.66 4.44
N SER A 34 -9.08 10.82 5.09
CA SER A 34 -10.14 11.17 6.05
C SER A 34 -11.50 11.25 5.39
N VAL A 35 -11.59 11.77 4.16
CA VAL A 35 -12.82 11.80 3.36
C VAL A 35 -13.27 10.40 2.95
N ALA A 36 -12.34 9.52 2.55
CA ALA A 36 -12.66 8.18 2.06
C ALA A 36 -13.13 7.22 3.15
N ILE A 37 -12.45 7.21 4.30
CA ILE A 37 -12.66 6.21 5.37
C ILE A 37 -12.88 6.80 6.77
N GLY A 38 -12.89 8.11 6.94
CA GLY A 38 -13.14 8.78 8.22
C GLY A 38 -12.08 8.50 9.28
N LYS A 39 -10.83 8.22 8.89
CA LYS A 39 -9.72 7.88 9.78
C LYS A 39 -8.58 8.88 9.68
N ARG A 40 -7.86 9.05 10.77
CA ARG A 40 -6.68 9.91 10.86
C ARG A 40 -5.43 9.13 10.46
N THR A 41 -4.59 9.75 9.66
CA THR A 41 -3.24 9.28 9.34
C THR A 41 -2.19 10.14 10.05
N ALA A 42 -1.01 9.61 10.26
CA ALA A 42 0.11 10.34 10.82
C ALA A 42 1.41 9.91 10.14
N PHE A 43 2.29 10.87 9.90
CA PHE A 43 3.64 10.63 9.39
C PHE A 43 4.64 11.12 10.42
N ALA A 44 5.34 10.18 11.08
CA ALA A 44 6.34 10.48 12.08
C ALA A 44 7.71 10.63 11.42
N GLN A 45 8.28 11.82 11.49
CA GLN A 45 9.63 12.12 10.97
C GLN A 45 10.67 12.24 12.08
N THR A 46 10.22 12.44 13.32
CA THR A 46 11.08 12.58 14.49
C THR A 46 10.81 11.49 15.52
N GLN A 47 11.78 11.23 16.39
CA GLN A 47 11.60 10.29 17.49
C GLN A 47 10.48 10.73 18.45
N ALA A 48 10.37 12.02 18.74
CA ALA A 48 9.35 12.56 19.62
C ALA A 48 7.92 12.34 19.07
N GLU A 49 7.72 12.52 17.76
CA GLU A 49 6.45 12.22 17.08
C GLU A 49 6.13 10.73 17.12
N ASN A 50 7.14 9.88 16.87
CA ASN A 50 6.95 8.43 16.95
C ASN A 50 6.55 7.99 18.37
N GLU A 51 7.20 8.52 19.41
CA GLU A 51 6.85 8.23 20.80
C GLU A 51 5.44 8.73 21.17
N ALA A 52 5.01 9.88 20.62
CA ALA A 52 3.64 10.38 20.80
C ALA A 52 2.62 9.43 20.17
N ILE A 53 2.87 8.96 18.94
CA ILE A 53 2.02 7.97 18.26
C ILE A 53 1.99 6.66 19.05
N GLN A 54 3.12 6.17 19.56
CA GLN A 54 3.17 4.94 20.38
C GLN A 54 2.33 5.06 21.65
N ARG A 55 2.36 6.21 22.34
CA ARG A 55 1.48 6.45 23.51
C ARG A 55 -0.01 6.41 23.14
N GLU A 56 -0.38 7.00 22.00
CA GLU A 56 -1.75 6.98 21.51
C GLU A 56 -2.19 5.55 21.14
N VAL A 57 -1.35 4.79 20.43
CA VAL A 57 -1.60 3.40 20.07
C VAL A 57 -1.82 2.55 21.30
N ARG A 58 -0.96 2.65 22.32
CA ARG A 58 -1.12 1.94 23.61
C ARG A 58 -2.44 2.29 24.26
N ALA A 59 -2.81 3.56 24.30
CA ALA A 59 -4.08 3.99 24.85
C ALA A 59 -5.30 3.39 24.13
N LEU A 60 -5.18 3.05 22.85
CA LEU A 60 -6.24 2.45 22.04
C LEU A 60 -6.38 0.94 22.24
N VAL A 61 -5.27 0.22 22.50
CA VAL A 61 -5.25 -1.25 22.46
C VAL A 61 -5.05 -1.92 23.83
N GLN A 62 -4.24 -1.35 24.71
CA GLN A 62 -3.78 -2.03 25.93
C GLN A 62 -4.93 -2.46 26.84
N GLY A 63 -5.07 -3.77 27.05
CA GLY A 63 -6.10 -4.37 27.90
C GLY A 63 -7.54 -4.20 27.39
N LYS A 64 -7.75 -3.80 26.14
CA LYS A 64 -9.08 -3.49 25.58
C LYS A 64 -9.51 -4.50 24.52
N THR A 65 -10.83 -4.69 24.41
CA THR A 65 -11.46 -5.34 23.25
C THR A 65 -11.60 -4.31 22.15
N ILE A 66 -10.94 -4.53 21.01
CA ILE A 66 -10.88 -3.57 19.90
C ILE A 66 -11.93 -3.83 18.83
N SER A 67 -12.51 -2.76 18.30
CA SER A 67 -13.39 -2.80 17.13
C SER A 67 -12.58 -2.82 15.83
N ALA A 68 -13.23 -3.17 14.70
CA ALA A 68 -12.63 -3.05 13.37
C ALA A 68 -12.11 -1.63 13.10
N ASP A 69 -12.87 -0.62 13.52
CA ASP A 69 -12.51 0.78 13.33
C ASP A 69 -11.30 1.18 14.18
N THR A 70 -11.18 0.63 15.40
CA THR A 70 -9.99 0.84 16.25
C THR A 70 -8.77 0.15 15.65
N ALA A 71 -8.93 -1.09 15.16
CA ALA A 71 -7.83 -1.83 14.53
C ALA A 71 -7.30 -1.08 13.29
N VAL A 72 -8.19 -0.59 12.42
CA VAL A 72 -7.81 0.23 11.27
C VAL A 72 -7.10 1.51 11.70
N GLN A 73 -7.62 2.23 12.71
CA GLN A 73 -6.99 3.45 13.20
C GLN A 73 -5.58 3.19 13.72
N VAL A 74 -5.36 2.10 14.47
CA VAL A 74 -4.06 1.69 14.98
C VAL A 74 -3.10 1.34 13.83
N ALA A 75 -3.56 0.58 12.84
CA ALA A 75 -2.76 0.24 11.67
C ALA A 75 -2.28 1.49 10.92
N LEU A 76 -3.18 2.46 10.66
CA LEU A 76 -2.84 3.70 9.96
C LEU A 76 -1.87 4.60 10.73
N LEU A 77 -1.84 4.50 12.06
CA LEU A 77 -0.91 5.26 12.89
C LEU A 77 0.45 4.57 13.03
N ASN A 78 0.47 3.24 13.12
CA ASN A 78 1.63 2.50 13.62
C ASN A 78 2.34 1.62 12.59
N ASN A 79 1.69 1.24 11.48
CA ASN A 79 2.29 0.34 10.48
C ASN A 79 3.51 0.98 9.82
N LYS A 80 4.68 0.32 9.98
CA LYS A 80 5.97 0.85 9.47
C LYS A 80 6.09 0.79 7.95
N GLY A 81 5.42 -0.16 7.29
CA GLY A 81 5.34 -0.19 5.83
C GLY A 81 4.63 1.04 5.28
N LEU A 82 3.54 1.48 5.94
CA LEU A 82 2.83 2.70 5.56
C LEU A 82 3.67 3.97 5.82
N GLN A 83 4.46 4.01 6.93
CA GLN A 83 5.39 5.11 7.18
C GLN A 83 6.46 5.20 6.08
N ALA A 84 6.91 4.07 5.53
CA ALA A 84 7.82 4.04 4.39
C ALA A 84 7.16 4.61 3.12
N SER A 85 5.93 4.21 2.78
CA SER A 85 5.18 4.82 1.66
C SER A 85 4.99 6.33 1.82
N TYR A 86 4.84 6.84 3.04
CA TYR A 86 4.79 8.28 3.28
C TYR A 86 6.15 8.97 3.07
N ALA A 87 7.24 8.28 3.37
CA ALA A 87 8.58 8.80 3.07
C ALA A 87 8.83 8.93 1.55
N ASP A 88 8.24 8.07 0.72
CA ASP A 88 8.33 8.16 -0.74
C ASP A 88 7.73 9.46 -1.29
N ILE A 89 6.73 10.04 -0.62
CA ILE A 89 6.21 11.38 -0.97
C ILE A 89 7.31 12.42 -0.77
N GLY A 90 8.02 12.36 0.37
CA GLY A 90 9.13 13.25 0.68
C GLY A 90 10.30 13.11 -0.30
N LEU A 91 10.63 11.87 -0.72
CA LEU A 91 11.65 11.61 -1.74
C LEU A 91 11.26 12.21 -3.09
N SER A 92 9.99 12.08 -3.47
CA SER A 92 9.49 12.67 -4.71
C SER A 92 9.44 14.21 -4.64
N ALA A 93 9.09 14.78 -3.49
CA ALA A 93 9.17 16.22 -3.25
C ALA A 93 10.61 16.73 -3.34
N ALA A 94 11.58 16.03 -2.74
CA ALA A 94 13.00 16.37 -2.82
C ALA A 94 13.51 16.30 -4.27
N THR A 95 13.06 15.33 -5.06
CA THR A 95 13.36 15.26 -6.50
C THR A 95 12.79 16.48 -7.24
N ALA A 96 11.53 16.86 -6.97
CA ALA A 96 10.93 18.05 -7.56
C ALA A 96 11.65 19.34 -7.13
N TRP A 97 12.10 19.40 -5.89
CA TRP A 97 12.94 20.49 -5.39
C TRP A 97 14.27 20.55 -6.16
N GLN A 98 14.94 19.42 -6.35
CA GLN A 98 16.20 19.34 -7.10
C GLN A 98 16.02 19.81 -8.55
N GLU A 99 14.95 19.40 -9.22
CA GLU A 99 14.63 19.83 -10.58
C GLU A 99 14.24 21.32 -10.66
N ALA A 100 13.70 21.85 -9.58
CA ALA A 100 13.40 23.27 -9.46
C ALA A 100 14.63 24.12 -9.19
N THR A 101 15.71 23.55 -8.68
CA THR A 101 16.95 24.26 -8.37
C THR A 101 17.81 24.39 -9.64
N PRO A 102 18.35 25.57 -9.96
CA PRO A 102 19.28 25.74 -11.07
C PRO A 102 20.52 24.84 -10.88
N VAL A 103 21.03 24.31 -11.98
CA VAL A 103 22.27 23.52 -11.96
C VAL A 103 23.43 24.44 -11.61
N ASN A 104 24.29 24.04 -10.67
CA ASN A 104 25.44 24.80 -10.27
C ASN A 104 26.45 24.92 -11.41
N PRO A 105 27.07 26.09 -11.62
CA PRO A 105 28.18 26.21 -12.56
C PRO A 105 29.37 25.40 -12.05
N VAL A 106 30.12 24.81 -12.97
CA VAL A 106 31.38 24.13 -12.68
C VAL A 106 32.53 25.10 -12.85
N VAL A 107 33.40 25.23 -11.84
CA VAL A 107 34.61 26.04 -11.91
C VAL A 107 35.81 25.10 -12.06
N SER A 108 36.61 25.32 -13.10
CA SER A 108 37.87 24.61 -13.31
C SER A 108 39.05 25.59 -13.26
N ILE A 109 40.11 25.16 -12.63
CA ILE A 109 41.40 25.92 -12.58
C ILE A 109 42.48 24.95 -13.07
N GLY A 110 43.13 25.32 -14.15
CA GLY A 110 44.22 24.56 -14.76
C GLY A 110 45.56 25.26 -14.62
N VAL A 111 46.62 24.50 -14.45
CA VAL A 111 48.00 24.98 -14.52
C VAL A 111 48.71 24.17 -15.61
N LEU A 112 49.09 24.86 -16.67
CA LEU A 112 49.68 24.20 -17.87
C LEU A 112 51.18 24.41 -17.89
N GLY A 113 51.90 23.39 -18.46
CA GLY A 113 53.34 23.45 -18.68
C GLY A 113 54.15 23.52 -17.37
N ILE A 114 53.78 22.71 -16.37
CA ILE A 114 54.53 22.59 -15.10
C ILE A 114 55.94 22.11 -15.38
N GLY A 115 56.96 22.85 -14.90
CA GLY A 115 58.38 22.51 -15.09
C GLY A 115 58.95 22.95 -16.45
N ALA A 116 58.32 23.85 -17.17
CA ALA A 116 58.85 24.48 -18.39
C ALA A 116 60.14 25.26 -18.06
N ALA A 117 61.29 24.70 -18.42
CA ALA A 117 62.59 25.18 -17.94
C ALA A 117 62.88 26.64 -18.25
N GLU A 118 62.36 27.18 -19.34
CA GLU A 118 62.59 28.57 -19.77
C GLU A 118 61.57 29.56 -19.18
N LEU A 119 60.33 29.11 -18.94
CA LEU A 119 59.20 29.95 -18.49
C LEU A 119 59.03 30.01 -16.96
N GLY A 120 59.68 29.07 -16.23
CA GLY A 120 59.61 28.95 -14.77
C GLY A 120 58.71 27.81 -14.30
N ALA A 121 57.98 28.00 -13.18
CA ALA A 121 57.20 26.92 -12.56
C ALA A 121 56.00 26.43 -13.40
N TYR A 122 55.47 27.29 -14.29
CA TYR A 122 54.33 26.96 -15.17
C TYR A 122 54.34 27.89 -16.40
N ARG A 123 53.71 27.41 -17.48
CA ARG A 123 53.52 28.13 -18.73
C ARG A 123 52.25 29.02 -18.70
N ALA A 124 51.12 28.40 -18.33
CA ALA A 124 49.86 29.16 -18.23
C ALA A 124 49.05 28.76 -17.01
N ILE A 125 48.21 29.67 -16.58
CA ILE A 125 47.13 29.42 -15.62
C ILE A 125 45.82 29.75 -16.32
N GLU A 126 44.89 28.79 -16.31
CA GLU A 126 43.54 28.98 -16.83
C GLU A 126 42.52 28.88 -15.72
N GLY A 127 41.49 29.71 -15.80
CA GLY A 127 40.33 29.63 -14.92
C GLY A 127 39.07 29.71 -15.77
N MET A 128 38.24 28.68 -15.70
CA MET A 128 37.02 28.58 -16.50
C MET A 128 35.79 28.35 -15.61
N ILE A 129 34.63 28.83 -16.04
CA ILE A 129 33.31 28.60 -15.47
C ILE A 129 32.43 28.06 -16.59
N ALA A 130 31.92 26.82 -16.41
CA ALA A 130 30.99 26.14 -17.30
C ALA A 130 29.58 26.19 -16.74
N SER A 131 28.61 26.50 -17.57
CA SER A 131 27.19 26.53 -17.21
C SER A 131 26.39 25.74 -18.23
N ASN A 132 25.53 24.79 -17.75
CA ASN A 132 24.70 23.98 -18.62
C ASN A 132 23.46 24.78 -19.05
N LEU A 133 23.47 25.26 -20.30
CA LEU A 133 22.36 26.02 -20.88
C LEU A 133 21.16 25.18 -21.21
N LEU A 134 21.35 23.90 -21.62
CA LEU A 134 20.25 22.99 -21.90
C LEU A 134 19.43 22.71 -20.66
N ALA A 135 20.12 22.49 -19.52
CA ALA A 135 19.47 22.30 -18.23
C ALA A 135 18.65 23.53 -17.82
N ALA A 136 19.16 24.74 -18.06
CA ALA A 136 18.41 25.97 -17.79
C ALA A 136 17.19 26.11 -18.71
N GLN A 137 17.33 25.79 -20.00
CA GLN A 137 16.25 25.91 -20.99
C GLN A 137 15.14 24.86 -20.79
N THR A 138 15.49 23.64 -20.35
CA THR A 138 14.54 22.53 -20.13
C THR A 138 14.01 22.47 -18.71
N ARG A 139 14.44 23.36 -17.80
CA ARG A 139 14.07 23.36 -16.39
C ARG A 139 12.56 23.35 -16.18
N GLN A 140 11.79 24.16 -16.92
CA GLN A 140 10.34 24.24 -16.77
C GLN A 140 9.66 22.88 -17.10
N GLN A 141 10.13 22.17 -18.13
CA GLN A 141 9.61 20.85 -18.51
C GLN A 141 10.00 19.78 -17.49
N ARG A 142 11.22 19.81 -16.98
CA ARG A 142 11.68 18.90 -15.92
C ARG A 142 10.91 19.12 -14.63
N MET A 143 10.67 20.37 -14.24
CA MET A 143 9.80 20.71 -13.11
C MET A 143 8.36 20.21 -13.31
N ALA A 144 7.78 20.38 -14.50
CA ALA A 144 6.43 19.90 -14.79
C ALA A 144 6.33 18.37 -14.69
N LEU A 145 7.33 17.63 -15.19
CA LEU A 145 7.40 16.17 -15.04
C LEU A 145 7.54 15.77 -13.57
N ALA A 146 8.42 16.43 -12.83
CA ALA A 146 8.64 16.16 -11.41
C ALA A 146 7.38 16.44 -10.55
N ASP A 147 6.63 17.51 -10.88
CA ASP A 147 5.34 17.81 -10.23
C ASP A 147 4.30 16.70 -10.46
N VAL A 148 4.18 16.20 -11.69
CA VAL A 148 3.27 15.09 -11.99
C VAL A 148 3.68 13.84 -11.21
N ASN A 149 4.98 13.52 -11.16
CA ASN A 149 5.51 12.39 -10.38
C ASN A 149 5.25 12.55 -8.88
N PHE A 150 5.38 13.76 -8.35
CA PHE A 150 5.05 14.08 -6.95
C PHE A 150 3.57 13.87 -6.65
N ARG A 151 2.67 14.34 -7.52
CA ARG A 151 1.22 14.09 -7.39
C ARG A 151 0.88 12.60 -7.52
N ALA A 152 1.61 11.86 -8.35
CA ALA A 152 1.46 10.41 -8.47
C ALA A 152 1.92 9.69 -7.18
N ALA A 153 3.04 10.12 -6.56
CA ALA A 153 3.50 9.59 -5.28
C ALA A 153 2.47 9.84 -4.15
N GLN A 154 1.87 11.04 -4.09
CA GLN A 154 0.77 11.32 -3.16
C GLN A 154 -0.42 10.39 -3.38
N ALA A 155 -0.84 10.19 -4.63
CA ALA A 155 -1.96 9.31 -4.94
C ALA A 155 -1.66 7.84 -4.60
N ARG A 156 -0.42 7.35 -4.84
CA ARG A 156 0.01 6.01 -4.42
C ARG A 156 -0.04 5.85 -2.90
N ALA A 157 0.43 6.82 -2.15
CA ALA A 157 0.37 6.79 -0.69
C ALA A 157 -1.08 6.76 -0.14
N VAL A 158 -2.03 7.41 -0.82
CA VAL A 158 -3.47 7.26 -0.50
C VAL A 158 -3.94 5.85 -0.80
N ASP A 159 -3.58 5.27 -1.95
CA ASP A 159 -3.97 3.90 -2.32
C ASP A 159 -3.41 2.87 -1.34
N ASP A 160 -2.14 2.99 -0.94
CA ASP A 160 -1.50 2.14 0.08
C ASP A 160 -2.20 2.27 1.45
N THR A 161 -2.61 3.48 1.80
CA THR A 161 -3.36 3.75 3.04
C THR A 161 -4.73 3.05 3.03
N LEU A 162 -5.45 3.12 1.91
CA LEU A 162 -6.74 2.44 1.75
C LEU A 162 -6.56 0.93 1.70
N ALA A 163 -5.50 0.43 1.07
CA ALA A 163 -5.18 -0.99 1.02
C ALA A 163 -4.91 -1.55 2.41
N LEU A 164 -4.07 -0.88 3.21
CA LEU A 164 -3.82 -1.28 4.60
C LEU A 164 -5.09 -1.24 5.44
N ALA A 165 -5.92 -0.19 5.28
CA ALA A 165 -7.19 -0.08 6.00
C ALA A 165 -8.13 -1.25 5.70
N ASN A 166 -8.26 -1.63 4.42
CA ASN A 166 -9.10 -2.75 4.00
C ASN A 166 -8.53 -4.10 4.45
N GLN A 167 -7.23 -4.34 4.30
CA GLN A 167 -6.55 -5.54 4.79
C GLN A 167 -6.72 -5.71 6.29
N THR A 168 -6.55 -4.62 7.06
CA THR A 168 -6.72 -4.66 8.52
C THR A 168 -8.16 -4.95 8.92
N ARG A 169 -9.13 -4.36 8.22
CA ARG A 169 -10.56 -4.65 8.44
C ARG A 169 -10.88 -6.11 8.16
N ALA A 170 -10.41 -6.66 7.04
CA ALA A 170 -10.58 -8.06 6.68
C ALA A 170 -9.90 -9.00 7.70
N ALA A 171 -8.69 -8.68 8.15
CA ALA A 171 -7.99 -9.45 9.18
C ALA A 171 -8.73 -9.42 10.52
N TRP A 172 -9.30 -8.28 10.91
CA TRP A 172 -10.13 -8.18 12.11
C TRP A 172 -11.39 -9.06 12.01
N ILE A 173 -12.10 -9.01 10.86
CA ILE A 173 -13.28 -9.87 10.61
C ILE A 173 -12.90 -11.35 10.71
N ASN A 174 -11.80 -11.75 10.09
CA ASN A 174 -11.31 -13.13 10.13
C ASN A 174 -10.90 -13.56 11.54
N ALA A 175 -10.25 -12.69 12.31
CA ALA A 175 -9.88 -12.98 13.69
C ALA A 175 -11.12 -13.19 14.57
N VAL A 176 -12.10 -12.28 14.52
CA VAL A 176 -13.34 -12.38 15.30
C VAL A 176 -14.10 -13.66 14.91
N ALA A 177 -14.27 -13.97 13.61
CA ALA A 177 -14.94 -15.15 13.14
C ALA A 177 -14.24 -16.46 13.58
N ALA A 178 -12.90 -16.45 13.64
CA ALA A 178 -12.13 -17.58 14.12
C ALA A 178 -12.34 -17.82 15.63
N PHE A 179 -12.40 -16.76 16.45
CA PHE A 179 -12.74 -16.89 17.88
C PHE A 179 -14.20 -17.29 18.08
N GLU A 180 -15.12 -16.82 17.26
CA GLU A 180 -16.52 -17.26 17.27
C GLU A 180 -16.61 -18.76 16.99
N THR A 181 -15.86 -19.29 16.01
CA THR A 181 -15.76 -20.73 15.73
C THR A 181 -15.23 -21.51 16.94
N VAL A 182 -14.20 -21.02 17.61
CA VAL A 182 -13.70 -21.63 18.86
C VAL A 182 -14.79 -21.70 19.93
N SER A 183 -15.57 -20.62 20.09
CA SER A 183 -16.67 -20.56 21.05
C SER A 183 -17.76 -21.62 20.76
N TYR A 184 -18.16 -21.79 19.49
CA TYR A 184 -19.11 -22.84 19.10
C TYR A 184 -18.58 -24.25 19.41
N LEU A 185 -17.35 -24.55 18.98
CA LEU A 185 -16.73 -25.85 19.21
C LEU A 185 -16.49 -26.13 20.69
N GLN A 186 -16.20 -25.13 21.49
CA GLN A 186 -16.01 -25.29 22.93
C GLN A 186 -17.32 -25.64 23.63
N ARG A 187 -18.45 -25.01 23.26
CA ARG A 187 -19.78 -25.36 23.76
C ARG A 187 -20.16 -26.79 23.35
N ALA A 188 -19.97 -27.14 22.07
CA ALA A 188 -20.20 -28.47 21.58
C ALA A 188 -19.35 -29.53 22.28
N LYS A 189 -18.09 -29.22 22.60
CA LYS A 189 -17.20 -30.13 23.34
C LYS A 189 -17.69 -30.41 24.76
N VAL A 190 -18.16 -29.38 25.48
CA VAL A 190 -18.74 -29.53 26.81
C VAL A 190 -19.96 -30.48 26.77
N THR A 191 -20.86 -30.34 25.78
CA THR A 191 -22.01 -31.21 25.60
C THR A 191 -21.57 -32.62 25.24
N SER A 192 -20.58 -32.77 24.36
CA SER A 192 -20.04 -34.09 23.95
C SER A 192 -19.29 -34.80 25.11
N ASP A 193 -18.63 -34.07 26.02
CA ASP A 193 -18.03 -34.66 27.20
C ASP A 193 -19.08 -35.30 28.11
N ALA A 194 -20.20 -34.61 28.34
CA ALA A 194 -21.32 -35.17 29.09
C ALA A 194 -21.94 -36.38 28.38
N GLY A 195 -22.07 -36.37 27.04
CA GLY A 195 -22.52 -37.46 26.22
C GLY A 195 -21.61 -38.70 26.33
N ALA A 196 -20.29 -38.50 26.29
CA ALA A 196 -19.30 -39.56 26.41
C ALA A 196 -19.35 -40.22 27.82
N GLU A 197 -19.49 -39.41 28.89
CA GLU A 197 -19.66 -39.91 30.25
C GLU A 197 -20.96 -40.73 30.40
N LEU A 198 -22.08 -40.24 29.84
CA LEU A 198 -23.34 -40.98 29.81
C LEU A 198 -23.22 -42.31 29.06
N ALA A 199 -22.56 -42.29 27.89
CA ALA A 199 -22.30 -43.49 27.08
C ALA A 199 -21.48 -44.55 27.83
N GLN A 200 -20.49 -44.11 28.62
CA GLN A 200 -19.71 -44.98 29.48
C GLN A 200 -20.60 -45.63 30.53
N ARG A 201 -21.39 -44.87 31.28
CA ARG A 201 -22.28 -45.37 32.35
C ARG A 201 -23.35 -46.32 31.80
N LEU A 202 -23.94 -46.01 30.67
CA LEU A 202 -24.90 -46.89 29.98
C LEU A 202 -24.25 -48.17 29.48
N GLY A 203 -23.00 -48.12 29.09
CA GLY A 203 -22.22 -49.30 28.73
C GLY A 203 -21.92 -50.25 29.89
N GLU A 204 -21.58 -49.68 31.06
CA GLU A 204 -21.33 -50.41 32.28
C GLU A 204 -22.59 -51.18 32.77
N THR A 205 -23.77 -50.60 32.53
CA THR A 205 -25.07 -51.25 32.85
C THR A 205 -25.58 -52.20 31.75
N GLY A 206 -24.88 -52.28 30.61
CA GLY A 206 -25.30 -53.06 29.44
C GLY A 206 -26.43 -52.44 28.58
N ALA A 207 -26.87 -51.21 28.94
CA ALA A 207 -27.91 -50.46 28.21
C ALA A 207 -27.45 -49.90 26.87
N LEU A 208 -26.13 -49.71 26.69
CA LEU A 208 -25.53 -49.28 25.44
C LEU A 208 -24.45 -50.29 24.99
N ASN A 209 -24.54 -50.74 23.74
CA ASN A 209 -23.58 -51.70 23.19
C ASN A 209 -22.19 -51.00 22.94
N LYS A 210 -21.14 -51.82 22.81
CA LYS A 210 -19.76 -51.33 22.59
C LYS A 210 -19.62 -50.45 21.33
N ALA A 211 -20.38 -50.73 20.27
CA ALA A 211 -20.34 -49.89 19.05
C ALA A 211 -20.94 -48.52 19.27
N GLY A 212 -21.99 -48.38 20.07
CA GLY A 212 -22.59 -47.13 20.48
C GLY A 212 -21.62 -46.30 21.35
N GLN A 213 -21.00 -46.94 22.34
CA GLN A 213 -19.96 -46.26 23.17
C GLN A 213 -18.79 -45.77 22.32
N ALA A 214 -18.28 -46.61 21.42
CA ALA A 214 -17.15 -46.24 20.55
C ALA A 214 -17.48 -45.05 19.64
N ARG A 215 -18.72 -44.94 19.15
CA ARG A 215 -19.16 -43.79 18.34
C ARG A 215 -19.15 -42.46 19.13
N GLU A 216 -19.60 -42.51 20.40
CA GLU A 216 -19.56 -41.32 21.27
C GLU A 216 -18.14 -40.89 21.57
N PHE A 217 -17.26 -41.83 21.92
CA PHE A 217 -15.87 -41.52 22.18
C PHE A 217 -15.16 -41.00 20.90
N ALA A 218 -15.49 -41.57 19.72
CA ALA A 218 -14.96 -41.10 18.45
C ALA A 218 -15.42 -39.66 18.16
N PHE A 219 -16.68 -39.31 18.37
CA PHE A 219 -17.19 -37.96 18.21
C PHE A 219 -16.55 -36.95 19.18
N ASN A 220 -16.42 -37.34 20.44
CA ASN A 220 -15.77 -36.54 21.45
C ASN A 220 -14.29 -36.27 21.08
N ALA A 221 -13.56 -37.30 20.62
CA ALA A 221 -12.18 -37.18 20.15
C ALA A 221 -12.06 -36.28 18.89
N GLU A 222 -13.00 -36.42 17.94
CA GLU A 222 -13.07 -35.58 16.74
C GLU A 222 -13.28 -34.11 17.10
N LEU A 223 -14.21 -33.78 17.99
CA LEU A 223 -14.43 -32.40 18.47
C LEU A 223 -13.22 -31.85 19.20
N ALA A 224 -12.49 -32.66 19.96
CA ALA A 224 -11.26 -32.23 20.58
C ALA A 224 -10.20 -31.83 19.53
N GLY A 225 -10.07 -32.61 18.46
CA GLY A 225 -9.18 -32.30 17.34
C GLY A 225 -9.60 -31.01 16.60
N GLN A 226 -10.91 -30.89 16.29
CA GLN A 226 -11.46 -29.68 15.64
C GLN A 226 -11.27 -28.42 16.50
N LEU A 227 -11.48 -28.52 17.82
CA LEU A 227 -11.27 -27.41 18.74
C LEU A 227 -9.78 -26.99 18.80
N ALA A 228 -8.87 -27.95 18.82
CA ALA A 228 -7.43 -27.67 18.79
C ALA A 228 -7.03 -26.93 17.49
N GLN A 229 -7.54 -27.40 16.34
CA GLN A 229 -7.32 -26.76 15.05
C GLN A 229 -7.92 -25.34 14.98
N ALA A 230 -9.13 -25.15 15.51
CA ALA A 230 -9.80 -23.86 15.55
C ALA A 230 -9.03 -22.85 16.41
N ARG A 231 -8.51 -23.28 17.57
CA ARG A 231 -7.64 -22.43 18.44
C ARG A 231 -6.36 -22.01 17.73
N LEU A 232 -5.72 -22.91 16.98
CA LEU A 232 -4.54 -22.58 16.19
C LEU A 232 -4.91 -21.55 15.09
N ASN A 233 -6.02 -21.74 14.39
CA ASN A 233 -6.48 -20.80 13.36
C ASN A 233 -6.82 -19.42 13.95
N ALA A 234 -7.47 -19.36 15.12
CA ALA A 234 -7.77 -18.12 15.80
C ALA A 234 -6.50 -17.38 16.25
N SER A 235 -5.50 -18.11 16.76
CA SER A 235 -4.19 -17.55 17.11
C SER A 235 -3.50 -16.95 15.87
N ARG A 236 -3.49 -17.68 14.74
CA ARG A 236 -2.88 -17.19 13.49
C ARG A 236 -3.61 -15.97 12.94
N ALA A 237 -4.94 -15.96 12.98
CA ALA A 237 -5.73 -14.83 12.50
C ALA A 237 -5.50 -13.58 13.38
N LYS A 238 -5.37 -13.75 14.70
CA LYS A 238 -5.01 -12.67 15.61
C LYS A 238 -3.59 -12.15 15.34
N GLU A 239 -2.64 -13.03 15.06
CA GLU A 239 -1.27 -12.65 14.74
C GLU A 239 -1.18 -11.86 13.43
N GLU A 240 -1.94 -12.24 12.41
CA GLU A 240 -2.03 -11.48 11.16
C GLU A 240 -2.58 -10.07 11.39
N LEU A 241 -3.62 -9.94 12.22
CA LEU A 241 -4.16 -8.64 12.63
C LEU A 241 -3.10 -7.82 13.40
N THR A 242 -2.37 -8.46 14.33
CA THR A 242 -1.28 -7.85 15.11
C THR A 242 -0.20 -7.29 14.17
N ARG A 243 0.21 -8.08 13.19
CA ARG A 243 1.20 -7.70 12.18
C ARG A 243 0.77 -6.48 11.36
N LEU A 244 -0.49 -6.45 10.89
CA LEU A 244 -1.02 -5.33 10.13
C LEU A 244 -1.13 -4.06 10.98
N MET A 245 -1.47 -4.17 12.26
CA MET A 245 -1.47 -3.05 13.20
C MET A 245 -0.05 -2.61 13.59
N GLY A 246 1.00 -3.37 13.23
CA GLY A 246 2.38 -3.06 13.58
C GLY A 246 2.68 -3.16 15.07
N LEU A 247 1.94 -3.99 15.82
CA LEU A 247 2.10 -4.17 17.27
C LEU A 247 3.16 -5.23 17.58
N TRP A 248 3.89 -5.03 18.68
CA TRP A 248 4.90 -5.95 19.17
C TRP A 248 5.18 -5.72 20.67
N GLY A 249 5.83 -6.68 21.34
CA GLY A 249 6.21 -6.55 22.73
C GLY A 249 5.01 -6.43 23.68
N ASP A 250 5.01 -5.41 24.53
CA ASP A 250 3.97 -5.18 25.54
C ASP A 250 2.61 -4.75 24.95
N ASP A 251 2.59 -4.31 23.67
CA ASP A 251 1.39 -3.85 22.99
C ASP A 251 0.50 -5.01 22.48
N LEU A 252 0.89 -6.27 22.73
CA LEU A 252 0.17 -7.48 22.35
C LEU A 252 -1.04 -7.80 23.26
N SER A 253 -1.20 -7.08 24.36
CA SER A 253 -2.27 -7.30 25.35
C SER A 253 -3.59 -6.65 24.94
N TYR A 254 -4.16 -7.09 23.80
CA TYR A 254 -5.48 -6.68 23.36
C TYR A 254 -6.38 -7.89 23.10
N PHE A 255 -7.70 -7.66 23.06
CA PHE A 255 -8.71 -8.66 22.79
C PHE A 255 -9.51 -8.29 21.54
N VAL A 256 -10.06 -9.31 20.89
CA VAL A 256 -11.08 -9.17 19.86
C VAL A 256 -12.42 -9.65 20.42
N PRO A 257 -13.58 -9.19 19.90
CA PRO A 257 -14.88 -9.72 20.30
C PRO A 257 -14.98 -11.22 20.02
N ASP A 258 -15.81 -11.92 20.80
CA ASP A 258 -16.06 -13.36 20.65
C ASP A 258 -17.00 -13.72 19.49
N ALA A 259 -17.67 -12.73 18.89
CA ALA A 259 -18.57 -12.90 17.77
C ALA A 259 -18.66 -11.64 16.90
N LEU A 260 -18.87 -11.85 15.60
CA LEU A 260 -19.24 -10.78 14.67
C LEU A 260 -20.65 -10.25 14.99
N PRO A 261 -20.96 -8.97 14.70
CA PRO A 261 -22.31 -8.41 14.83
C PRO A 261 -23.34 -9.22 14.05
N ALA A 262 -24.60 -9.08 14.39
CA ALA A 262 -25.67 -9.71 13.62
C ALA A 262 -25.76 -9.11 12.21
N VAL A 263 -25.98 -9.96 11.20
CA VAL A 263 -26.18 -9.52 9.82
C VAL A 263 -27.39 -8.59 9.74
N PRO A 264 -27.25 -7.40 9.13
CA PRO A 264 -28.36 -6.44 9.04
C PRO A 264 -29.53 -7.02 8.23
N ARG A 265 -30.76 -6.63 8.58
CA ARG A 265 -31.95 -7.10 7.84
C ARG A 265 -32.02 -6.54 6.43
N ASN A 266 -31.61 -5.27 6.26
CA ASN A 266 -31.66 -4.56 4.99
C ASN A 266 -30.25 -4.18 4.54
N LEU A 267 -29.97 -4.36 3.25
CA LEU A 267 -28.73 -3.92 2.62
C LEU A 267 -28.74 -2.41 2.38
N ARG A 268 -27.56 -1.80 2.44
CA ARG A 268 -27.37 -0.44 1.94
C ARG A 268 -27.52 -0.42 0.41
N SER A 269 -28.18 0.63 -0.11
CA SER A 269 -28.29 0.83 -1.56
C SER A 269 -26.92 1.13 -2.18
N VAL A 270 -26.58 0.44 -3.25
CA VAL A 270 -25.31 0.57 -3.99
C VAL A 270 -25.57 0.96 -5.45
N ALA A 271 -26.62 1.74 -5.71
CA ALA A 271 -26.94 2.18 -7.06
C ALA A 271 -25.76 2.90 -7.73
N GLY A 272 -25.51 2.60 -9.01
CA GLY A 272 -24.48 3.25 -9.82
C GLY A 272 -23.05 2.94 -9.38
N ILE A 273 -22.79 1.74 -8.85
CA ILE A 273 -21.49 1.37 -8.31
C ILE A 273 -20.33 1.54 -9.31
N GLU A 274 -20.54 1.22 -10.60
CA GLU A 274 -19.50 1.38 -11.62
C GLU A 274 -19.08 2.84 -11.78
N ALA A 275 -20.07 3.75 -11.84
CA ALA A 275 -19.79 5.18 -11.97
C ALA A 275 -19.09 5.71 -10.70
N ARG A 276 -19.53 5.27 -9.53
CA ARG A 276 -18.89 5.63 -8.24
C ARG A 276 -17.46 5.13 -8.17
N ALA A 277 -17.18 3.90 -8.58
CA ALA A 277 -15.84 3.33 -8.63
C ALA A 277 -14.93 4.12 -9.59
N LEU A 278 -15.37 4.39 -10.82
CA LEU A 278 -14.58 5.15 -11.80
C LEU A 278 -14.27 6.59 -11.35
N ASN A 279 -15.13 7.20 -10.52
CA ASN A 279 -14.94 8.55 -10.03
C ASN A 279 -14.08 8.63 -8.76
N ASN A 280 -14.14 7.61 -7.90
CA ASN A 280 -13.54 7.67 -6.57
C ASN A 280 -12.27 6.81 -6.42
N ARG A 281 -12.03 5.85 -7.31
CA ARG A 281 -10.87 4.94 -7.17
C ARG A 281 -9.55 5.69 -7.35
N VAL A 282 -8.73 5.59 -6.31
CA VAL A 282 -7.43 6.26 -6.25
C VAL A 282 -6.43 5.61 -7.19
N ASP A 283 -6.45 4.30 -7.35
CA ASP A 283 -5.57 3.56 -8.25
C ASP A 283 -5.79 3.91 -9.74
N LEU A 284 -7.03 4.28 -10.14
CA LEU A 284 -7.30 4.84 -11.47
C LEU A 284 -6.71 6.24 -11.62
N ARG A 285 -6.73 7.04 -10.54
CA ARG A 285 -6.09 8.36 -10.51
C ARG A 285 -4.58 8.23 -10.64
N VAL A 286 -3.95 7.25 -9.98
CA VAL A 286 -2.52 6.94 -10.17
C VAL A 286 -2.23 6.66 -11.64
N ALA A 287 -2.97 5.75 -12.27
CA ALA A 287 -2.77 5.42 -13.68
C ALA A 287 -2.95 6.62 -14.63
N ARG A 288 -3.85 7.57 -14.31
CA ARG A 288 -3.99 8.84 -15.07
C ARG A 288 -2.77 9.73 -14.90
N LEU A 289 -2.25 9.85 -13.68
CA LEU A 289 -1.04 10.63 -13.41
C LEU A 289 0.20 9.98 -14.06
N ASP A 290 0.29 8.66 -14.06
CA ASP A 290 1.36 7.94 -14.76
C ASP A 290 1.32 8.21 -16.28
N LEU A 291 0.13 8.24 -16.90
CA LEU A 291 -0.02 8.63 -18.31
C LEU A 291 0.37 10.11 -18.54
N GLU A 292 -0.02 11.01 -17.64
CA GLU A 292 0.37 12.43 -17.69
C GLU A 292 1.90 12.59 -17.58
N ALA A 293 2.55 11.80 -16.70
CA ALA A 293 4.00 11.78 -16.57
C ALA A 293 4.69 11.30 -17.86
N GLN A 294 4.16 10.26 -18.52
CA GLN A 294 4.70 9.80 -19.81
C GLN A 294 4.51 10.85 -20.91
N ALA A 295 3.41 11.59 -20.91
CA ALA A 295 3.19 12.70 -21.84
C ALA A 295 4.19 13.85 -21.63
N ALA A 296 4.45 14.21 -20.36
CA ALA A 296 5.45 15.22 -20.00
C ALA A 296 6.88 14.77 -20.38
N ALA A 297 7.22 13.49 -20.13
CA ALA A 297 8.49 12.90 -20.50
C ALA A 297 8.69 12.86 -22.04
N PHE A 298 7.64 12.56 -22.78
CA PHE A 298 7.66 12.62 -24.25
C PHE A 298 7.96 14.04 -24.73
N GLY A 299 7.30 15.06 -24.19
CA GLY A 299 7.53 16.46 -24.54
C GLY A 299 8.97 16.93 -24.21
N LEU A 300 9.53 16.48 -23.10
CA LEU A 300 10.94 16.74 -22.74
C LEU A 300 11.89 16.07 -23.73
N THR A 301 11.64 14.79 -24.09
CA THR A 301 12.44 14.03 -25.04
C THR A 301 12.41 14.69 -26.44
N ASP A 302 11.26 15.17 -26.89
CA ASP A 302 11.16 15.85 -28.18
C ASP A 302 11.97 17.15 -28.22
N ARG A 303 11.97 17.94 -27.15
CA ARG A 303 12.76 19.17 -27.05
C ARG A 303 14.27 18.93 -27.01
N THR A 304 14.72 17.82 -26.37
CA THR A 304 16.13 17.48 -26.23
C THR A 304 16.62 16.52 -27.33
N ARG A 305 15.79 16.24 -28.32
CA ARG A 305 16.07 15.22 -29.35
C ARG A 305 17.36 15.49 -30.14
N LEU A 306 17.57 16.71 -30.59
CA LEU A 306 18.69 17.09 -31.44
C LEU A 306 19.87 17.65 -30.65
N VAL A 307 19.61 18.24 -29.48
CA VAL A 307 20.64 18.83 -28.61
C VAL A 307 20.54 18.12 -27.28
N SER A 308 21.47 17.21 -27.04
CA SER A 308 21.51 16.41 -25.80
C SER A 308 22.42 17.05 -24.72
N ASP A 309 23.27 17.94 -25.14
CA ASP A 309 24.16 18.71 -24.27
C ASP A 309 24.44 20.09 -24.88
N LEU A 310 24.44 21.13 -24.05
CA LEU A 310 24.73 22.50 -24.46
C LEU A 310 25.32 23.23 -23.27
N GLU A 311 26.62 23.50 -23.34
CA GLU A 311 27.36 24.18 -22.29
C GLU A 311 27.94 25.53 -22.80
N LEU A 312 27.87 26.52 -21.92
CA LEU A 312 28.57 27.80 -22.10
C LEU A 312 29.75 27.85 -21.13
N ILE A 313 30.93 27.98 -21.66
CA ILE A 313 32.17 28.07 -20.90
C ILE A 313 32.76 29.45 -21.08
N ALA A 314 33.02 30.14 -19.98
CA ALA A 314 33.67 31.43 -19.97
C ALA A 314 34.92 31.40 -19.08
N GLY A 315 36.01 31.93 -19.53
CA GLY A 315 37.26 31.83 -18.77
C GLY A 315 38.27 32.94 -19.08
N ILE A 316 39.36 32.86 -18.35
CA ILE A 316 40.54 33.69 -18.57
C ILE A 316 41.75 32.75 -18.52
N GLU A 317 42.58 32.83 -19.55
CA GLU A 317 43.91 32.21 -19.59
C GLU A 317 44.98 33.26 -19.40
N ALA A 318 45.90 33.03 -18.48
CA ALA A 318 47.08 33.88 -18.28
C ALA A 318 48.32 33.08 -18.71
N GLU A 319 48.82 33.35 -19.92
CA GLU A 319 49.97 32.68 -20.53
C GLU A 319 51.22 33.50 -20.32
N ARG A 320 52.35 32.81 -20.07
CA ARG A 320 53.69 33.39 -19.99
C ARG A 320 54.43 33.17 -21.29
N GLU A 321 54.90 34.26 -21.88
CA GLU A 321 55.75 34.26 -23.03
C GLU A 321 57.11 34.97 -22.74
N ILE A 322 58.11 34.58 -23.54
CA ILE A 322 59.39 35.32 -23.55
C ILE A 322 59.42 36.12 -24.83
N GLU A 323 59.28 37.44 -24.69
CA GLU A 323 59.40 38.42 -25.77
C GLU A 323 60.63 39.29 -25.49
N ASP A 324 61.56 39.37 -26.44
CA ASP A 324 62.85 40.09 -26.32
C ASP A 324 63.66 39.74 -25.05
N GLY A 325 63.64 38.47 -24.62
CA GLY A 325 64.37 38.02 -23.43
C GLY A 325 63.72 38.40 -22.09
N ARG A 326 62.53 38.96 -22.12
CA ARG A 326 61.74 39.29 -20.92
C ARG A 326 60.51 38.46 -20.82
N LYS A 327 60.20 37.99 -19.61
CA LYS A 327 58.95 37.27 -19.30
C LYS A 327 57.77 38.23 -19.27
N ARG A 328 56.79 38.01 -20.14
CA ARG A 328 55.56 38.76 -20.19
C ARG A 328 54.41 37.78 -19.82
N THR A 329 53.41 38.24 -19.09
CA THR A 329 52.20 37.50 -18.86
C THR A 329 51.07 38.23 -19.59
N GLU A 330 50.43 37.53 -20.50
CA GLU A 330 49.27 38.01 -21.25
C GLU A 330 48.03 37.32 -20.76
N ALA A 331 46.94 38.07 -20.49
CA ALA A 331 45.66 37.51 -20.06
C ALA A 331 44.65 37.62 -21.19
N SER A 332 44.17 36.45 -21.66
CA SER A 332 43.22 36.34 -22.76
C SER A 332 41.88 35.86 -22.24
N PRO A 333 40.76 36.60 -22.41
CA PRO A 333 39.41 36.09 -22.10
C PRO A 333 39.03 35.08 -23.16
N GLN A 334 38.36 34.00 -22.71
CA GLN A 334 37.84 32.91 -23.53
C GLN A 334 36.35 32.76 -23.34
N LEU A 335 35.63 32.46 -24.44
CA LEU A 335 34.21 32.11 -24.45
C LEU A 335 34.02 31.00 -25.44
N GLU A 336 33.53 29.85 -24.90
CA GLU A 336 33.27 28.66 -25.68
C GLU A 336 31.82 28.26 -25.57
N LEU A 337 31.28 27.69 -26.65
CA LEU A 337 29.97 27.02 -26.67
C LEU A 337 30.19 25.57 -27.07
N GLU A 338 29.98 24.66 -26.12
CA GLU A 338 30.11 23.23 -26.36
C GLU A 338 28.76 22.59 -26.56
N PHE A 339 28.62 21.79 -27.61
CA PHE A 339 27.42 21.02 -27.88
C PHE A 339 27.73 19.75 -28.69
N ALA A 340 26.98 18.69 -28.40
CA ALA A 340 27.08 17.44 -29.15
C ALA A 340 26.37 17.54 -30.50
N ILE A 341 27.09 17.25 -31.59
CA ILE A 341 26.50 17.22 -32.94
C ILE A 341 25.90 15.82 -33.18
N PRO A 342 24.59 15.67 -33.40
CA PRO A 342 23.90 14.38 -33.49
C PRO A 342 24.10 13.71 -34.88
N ILE A 343 25.33 13.36 -35.22
CA ILE A 343 25.66 12.75 -36.52
C ILE A 343 25.16 11.29 -36.58
N PHE A 344 25.33 10.54 -35.50
CA PHE A 344 24.99 9.11 -35.43
C PHE A 344 23.64 8.91 -34.71
N ASP A 345 23.43 9.52 -33.53
CA ASP A 345 22.18 9.46 -32.79
C ASP A 345 21.35 10.73 -33.03
N THR A 346 20.41 10.63 -33.95
CA THR A 346 19.44 11.72 -34.24
C THR A 346 18.25 11.74 -33.26
N GLY A 347 18.32 11.01 -32.14
CA GLY A 347 17.27 10.90 -31.14
C GLY A 347 16.04 10.08 -31.58
N LYS A 348 16.07 9.42 -32.74
CA LYS A 348 14.93 8.63 -33.25
C LYS A 348 14.58 7.47 -32.31
N ALA A 349 15.59 6.78 -31.76
CA ALA A 349 15.37 5.67 -30.84
C ALA A 349 14.76 6.16 -29.52
N ARG A 350 15.23 7.29 -28.98
CA ARG A 350 14.66 7.93 -27.77
C ARG A 350 13.20 8.35 -27.98
N MET A 351 12.90 8.95 -29.12
CA MET A 351 11.52 9.33 -29.48
C MET A 351 10.61 8.09 -29.60
N ARG A 352 11.10 7.02 -30.26
CA ARG A 352 10.33 5.77 -30.39
C ARG A 352 10.08 5.11 -29.02
N LYS A 353 11.08 5.11 -28.12
CA LYS A 353 10.92 4.64 -26.74
C LYS A 353 9.85 5.44 -25.99
N ALA A 354 9.91 6.77 -26.07
CA ALA A 354 8.95 7.65 -25.41
C ALA A 354 7.52 7.47 -25.95
N GLU A 355 7.36 7.32 -27.26
CA GLU A 355 6.06 7.02 -27.89
C GLU A 355 5.49 5.69 -27.39
N LEU A 356 6.30 4.64 -27.36
CA LEU A 356 5.86 3.32 -26.90
C LEU A 356 5.54 3.31 -25.40
N SER A 357 6.30 4.04 -24.57
CA SER A 357 6.00 4.21 -23.15
C SER A 357 4.66 4.92 -22.91
N TYR A 358 4.37 5.95 -23.70
CA TYR A 358 3.07 6.64 -23.66
C TYR A 358 1.92 5.70 -24.08
N LEU A 359 2.08 4.95 -25.17
CA LEU A 359 1.08 3.98 -25.63
C LEU A 359 0.87 2.86 -24.60
N GLN A 360 1.93 2.39 -23.95
CA GLN A 360 1.85 1.42 -22.87
C GLN A 360 1.02 1.97 -21.69
N ALA A 361 1.32 3.17 -21.22
CA ALA A 361 0.58 3.80 -20.12
C ALA A 361 -0.90 4.04 -20.47
N ALA A 362 -1.21 4.42 -21.71
CA ALA A 362 -2.58 4.59 -22.18
C ALA A 362 -3.36 3.28 -22.16
N ASN A 363 -2.75 2.18 -22.61
CA ASN A 363 -3.39 0.86 -22.59
C ASN A 363 -3.55 0.32 -21.17
N VAL A 364 -2.57 0.56 -20.28
CA VAL A 364 -2.68 0.21 -18.84
C VAL A 364 -3.85 0.95 -18.19
N LEU A 365 -4.00 2.25 -18.46
CA LEU A 365 -5.14 3.04 -17.97
C LEU A 365 -6.47 2.49 -18.47
N ALA A 366 -6.57 2.20 -19.78
CA ALA A 366 -7.78 1.64 -20.37
C ALA A 366 -8.13 0.26 -19.75
N GLN A 367 -7.15 -0.63 -19.63
CA GLN A 367 -7.31 -1.94 -18.99
C GLN A 367 -7.77 -1.79 -17.53
N LYS A 368 -7.17 -0.87 -16.79
CA LYS A 368 -7.54 -0.61 -15.39
C LYS A 368 -8.98 -0.15 -15.26
N ALA A 369 -9.44 0.74 -16.15
CA ALA A 369 -10.84 1.19 -16.17
C ALA A 369 -11.83 0.03 -16.44
N VAL A 370 -11.49 -0.92 -17.32
CA VAL A 370 -12.28 -2.12 -17.57
C VAL A 370 -12.32 -3.01 -16.34
N ASN A 371 -11.16 -3.26 -15.69
CA ASN A 371 -11.06 -4.09 -14.51
C ASN A 371 -11.90 -3.50 -13.36
N ILE A 372 -11.82 -2.19 -13.11
CA ILE A 372 -12.57 -1.48 -12.07
C ILE A 372 -14.08 -1.68 -12.24
N ARG A 373 -14.60 -1.58 -13.45
CA ARG A 373 -16.03 -1.84 -13.71
C ARG A 373 -16.41 -3.28 -13.39
N SER A 374 -15.58 -4.24 -13.79
CA SER A 374 -15.82 -5.66 -13.51
C SER A 374 -15.77 -5.97 -12.03
N GLU A 375 -14.75 -5.46 -11.33
CA GLU A 375 -14.59 -5.61 -9.88
C GLU A 375 -15.76 -5.00 -9.10
N ALA A 376 -16.21 -3.80 -9.49
CA ALA A 376 -17.35 -3.14 -8.87
C ALA A 376 -18.63 -3.95 -8.99
N ARG A 377 -18.92 -4.51 -10.19
CA ARG A 377 -20.08 -5.40 -10.38
C ARG A 377 -19.96 -6.70 -9.60
N ALA A 378 -18.78 -7.32 -9.60
CA ALA A 378 -18.51 -8.54 -8.86
C ALA A 378 -18.68 -8.33 -7.33
N ALA A 379 -18.15 -7.23 -6.80
CA ALA A 379 -18.28 -6.86 -5.40
C ALA A 379 -19.74 -6.60 -5.00
N GLU A 380 -20.51 -5.90 -5.83
CA GLU A 380 -21.95 -5.72 -5.58
C GLU A 380 -22.71 -7.05 -5.60
N ALA A 381 -22.46 -7.89 -6.60
CA ALA A 381 -23.08 -9.20 -6.69
C ALA A 381 -22.72 -10.08 -5.49
N GLY A 382 -21.45 -10.10 -5.09
CA GLY A 382 -20.94 -10.78 -3.91
C GLY A 382 -21.62 -10.30 -2.62
N TYR A 383 -21.66 -8.99 -2.40
CA TYR A 383 -22.30 -8.37 -1.22
C TYR A 383 -23.79 -8.78 -1.10
N ARG A 384 -24.53 -8.75 -2.22
CA ARG A 384 -25.95 -9.17 -2.22
C ARG A 384 -26.12 -10.68 -2.04
N ALA A 385 -25.24 -11.48 -2.61
CA ALA A 385 -25.32 -12.93 -2.53
C ALA A 385 -24.97 -13.42 -1.12
N THR A 386 -23.87 -12.97 -0.54
CA THR A 386 -23.44 -13.34 0.81
C THR A 386 -24.44 -12.92 1.88
N HIS A 387 -25.08 -11.75 1.71
CA HIS A 387 -26.17 -11.33 2.59
C HIS A 387 -27.34 -12.33 2.57
N ARG A 388 -27.82 -12.72 1.37
CA ARG A 388 -28.92 -13.69 1.26
C ARG A 388 -28.56 -15.04 1.84
N ILE A 389 -27.32 -15.47 1.63
CA ILE A 389 -26.81 -16.73 2.19
C ILE A 389 -26.79 -16.65 3.73
N ALA A 390 -26.24 -15.59 4.29
CA ALA A 390 -26.17 -15.40 5.74
C ALA A 390 -27.56 -15.29 6.37
N GLN A 391 -28.52 -14.61 5.73
CA GLN A 391 -29.91 -14.59 6.15
C GLN A 391 -30.56 -15.96 6.12
N HIS A 392 -30.34 -16.74 5.05
CA HIS A 392 -30.90 -18.09 4.93
C HIS A 392 -30.42 -19.00 6.07
N TYR A 393 -29.13 -18.98 6.38
CA TYR A 393 -28.62 -19.76 7.52
C TYR A 393 -29.20 -19.30 8.84
N ARG A 394 -29.25 -17.99 9.09
CA ARG A 394 -29.76 -17.43 10.34
C ARG A 394 -31.26 -17.65 10.55
N ASP A 395 -32.06 -17.42 9.49
CA ASP A 395 -33.52 -17.32 9.61
C ASP A 395 -34.22 -18.65 9.29
N VAL A 396 -33.55 -19.60 8.59
CA VAL A 396 -34.17 -20.87 8.16
C VAL A 396 -33.40 -22.07 8.70
N LEU A 397 -32.12 -22.27 8.33
CA LEU A 397 -31.43 -23.53 8.59
C LEU A 397 -31.12 -23.73 10.08
N VAL A 398 -30.57 -22.74 10.76
CA VAL A 398 -30.21 -22.86 12.19
C VAL A 398 -31.45 -23.06 13.06
N PRO A 399 -32.58 -22.34 12.90
CA PRO A 399 -33.82 -22.62 13.65
C PRO A 399 -34.38 -24.01 13.37
N LEU A 400 -34.40 -24.45 12.11
CA LEU A 400 -34.92 -25.80 11.78
C LEU A 400 -34.05 -26.89 12.43
N ARG A 401 -32.71 -26.77 12.40
CA ARG A 401 -31.83 -27.75 13.07
C ARG A 401 -31.97 -27.71 14.59
N ALA A 402 -32.23 -26.54 15.19
CA ALA A 402 -32.53 -26.43 16.61
C ALA A 402 -33.84 -27.14 16.97
N THR A 403 -34.91 -27.01 16.16
CA THR A 403 -36.16 -27.72 16.33
C THR A 403 -35.97 -29.24 16.20
N VAL A 404 -35.21 -29.71 15.19
CA VAL A 404 -34.91 -31.14 15.02
C VAL A 404 -34.20 -31.72 16.22
N GLU A 405 -33.23 -31.00 16.80
CA GLU A 405 -32.51 -31.44 18.00
C GLU A 405 -33.44 -31.46 19.23
N GLU A 406 -34.27 -30.43 19.42
CA GLU A 406 -35.22 -30.32 20.54
C GLU A 406 -36.27 -31.42 20.48
N GLU A 407 -36.91 -31.68 19.32
CA GLU A 407 -37.87 -32.75 19.10
C GLU A 407 -37.19 -34.14 19.20
N GLY A 408 -35.93 -34.26 18.74
CA GLY A 408 -35.11 -35.44 18.92
C GLY A 408 -34.86 -35.77 20.39
N LEU A 409 -34.60 -34.77 21.23
CA LEU A 409 -34.44 -34.93 22.67
C LEU A 409 -35.75 -35.39 23.35
N LEU A 410 -36.89 -34.81 22.96
CA LEU A 410 -38.19 -35.20 23.47
C LEU A 410 -38.52 -36.62 23.09
N SER A 411 -38.28 -37.03 21.84
CA SER A 411 -38.48 -38.39 21.33
C SER A 411 -37.55 -39.40 22.01
N TYR A 412 -36.31 -39.03 22.30
CA TYR A 412 -35.39 -39.86 23.09
C TYR A 412 -35.88 -40.07 24.52
N ASN A 413 -36.32 -39.01 25.18
CA ASN A 413 -36.92 -39.11 26.54
C ASN A 413 -38.20 -39.98 26.56
N GLY A 414 -38.97 -39.96 25.44
CA GLY A 414 -40.10 -40.86 25.22
C GLY A 414 -39.75 -42.28 24.81
N MET A 415 -38.45 -42.65 24.75
CA MET A 415 -37.93 -43.95 24.27
C MET A 415 -38.35 -44.29 22.82
N ILE A 416 -38.65 -43.29 21.99
CA ILE A 416 -39.07 -43.45 20.59
C ILE A 416 -37.87 -43.50 19.65
N THR A 417 -36.84 -42.73 19.93
CA THR A 417 -35.60 -42.62 19.10
C THR A 417 -34.39 -43.15 19.84
N SER A 418 -33.35 -43.48 19.06
CA SER A 418 -32.07 -43.94 19.62
C SER A 418 -31.14 -42.80 20.03
N THR A 419 -30.21 -43.07 20.91
CA THR A 419 -29.11 -42.16 21.25
C THR A 419 -28.33 -41.70 19.99
N PHE A 420 -28.22 -42.57 18.99
CA PHE A 420 -27.53 -42.26 17.74
C PHE A 420 -28.22 -41.14 16.95
N GLU A 421 -29.56 -41.15 16.88
CA GLU A 421 -30.32 -40.11 16.18
C GLU A 421 -30.21 -38.78 16.88
N LEU A 422 -30.24 -38.77 18.22
CA LEU A 422 -30.03 -37.54 19.01
C LEU A 422 -28.66 -36.94 18.76
N ILE A 423 -27.60 -37.75 18.77
CA ILE A 423 -26.24 -37.30 18.50
C ILE A 423 -26.09 -36.79 17.07
N SER A 424 -26.70 -37.48 16.10
CA SER A 424 -26.69 -37.02 14.71
C SER A 424 -27.37 -35.67 14.57
N ALA A 425 -28.50 -35.43 15.25
CA ALA A 425 -29.19 -34.15 15.29
C ALA A 425 -28.31 -33.03 15.88
N ALA A 426 -27.60 -33.31 16.98
CA ALA A 426 -26.68 -32.37 17.62
C ALA A 426 -25.48 -32.04 16.72
N ARG A 427 -24.89 -33.01 16.01
CA ARG A 427 -23.84 -32.81 15.02
C ARG A 427 -24.31 -31.93 13.86
N ASP A 428 -25.50 -32.22 13.33
CA ASP A 428 -26.08 -31.46 12.23
C ASP A 428 -26.36 -30.02 12.62
N ARG A 429 -26.83 -29.78 13.86
CA ARG A 429 -27.00 -28.41 14.39
C ARG A 429 -25.67 -27.68 14.52
N LEU A 430 -24.64 -28.31 15.11
CA LEU A 430 -23.30 -27.70 15.20
C LEU A 430 -22.76 -27.38 13.80
N GLY A 431 -22.93 -28.28 12.82
CA GLY A 431 -22.56 -28.04 11.43
C GLY A 431 -23.24 -26.81 10.85
N ALA A 432 -24.55 -26.65 11.09
CA ALA A 432 -25.32 -25.49 10.64
C ALA A 432 -24.90 -24.19 11.32
N GLU A 433 -24.59 -24.21 12.62
CA GLU A 433 -24.10 -23.06 13.37
C GLU A 433 -22.72 -22.61 12.85
N LEU A 434 -21.80 -23.52 12.58
CA LEU A 434 -20.49 -23.23 11.98
C LEU A 434 -20.63 -22.66 10.55
N GLN A 435 -21.54 -23.20 9.74
CA GLN A 435 -21.82 -22.66 8.40
C GLN A 435 -22.44 -21.26 8.47
N ALA A 436 -23.33 -21.00 9.44
CA ALA A 436 -23.90 -19.67 9.68
C ALA A 436 -22.83 -18.66 10.09
N ALA A 437 -21.88 -19.05 10.97
CA ALA A 437 -20.75 -18.20 11.35
C ALA A 437 -19.85 -17.87 10.15
N ASN A 438 -19.56 -18.86 9.29
CA ASN A 438 -18.81 -18.65 8.07
C ASN A 438 -19.56 -17.72 7.09
N ALA A 439 -20.85 -17.95 6.87
CA ALA A 439 -21.66 -17.10 5.99
C ALA A 439 -21.73 -15.65 6.49
N LYS A 440 -21.80 -15.46 7.81
CA LYS A 440 -21.73 -14.13 8.45
C LYS A 440 -20.38 -13.47 8.22
N ARG A 441 -19.26 -14.19 8.38
CA ARG A 441 -17.92 -13.71 8.06
C ARG A 441 -17.82 -13.28 6.59
N ASP A 442 -18.27 -14.13 5.67
CA ASP A 442 -18.20 -13.89 4.24
C ASP A 442 -19.02 -12.67 3.81
N PHE A 443 -20.15 -12.41 4.50
CA PHE A 443 -20.91 -11.17 4.32
C PHE A 443 -20.12 -9.93 4.72
N TYR A 444 -19.45 -9.92 5.89
CA TYR A 444 -18.67 -8.76 6.33
C TYR A 444 -17.41 -8.56 5.50
N LEU A 445 -16.79 -9.63 5.00
CA LEU A 445 -15.69 -9.52 4.03
C LEU A 445 -16.18 -8.91 2.71
N ALA A 446 -17.33 -9.35 2.20
CA ALA A 446 -17.91 -8.77 0.98
C ALA A 446 -18.34 -7.30 1.16
N GLU A 447 -18.73 -6.87 2.37
CA GLU A 447 -18.97 -5.44 2.68
C GLU A 447 -17.68 -4.63 2.66
N ALA A 448 -16.57 -5.18 3.17
CA ALA A 448 -15.25 -4.56 3.09
C ALA A 448 -14.76 -4.47 1.64
N ASP A 449 -14.90 -5.55 0.86
CA ASP A 449 -14.53 -5.61 -0.55
C ASP A 449 -15.36 -4.63 -1.40
N LEU A 450 -16.65 -4.45 -1.08
CA LEU A 450 -17.49 -3.45 -1.73
C LEU A 450 -16.97 -2.02 -1.50
N THR A 451 -16.50 -1.73 -0.30
CA THR A 451 -15.90 -0.43 0.02
C THR A 451 -14.59 -0.24 -0.75
N ALA A 452 -13.74 -1.27 -0.79
CA ALA A 452 -12.51 -1.27 -1.57
C ALA A 452 -12.77 -1.13 -3.08
N ALA A 453 -13.81 -1.75 -3.61
CA ALA A 453 -14.20 -1.62 -5.02
C ALA A 453 -14.60 -0.20 -5.40
N ILE A 454 -15.10 0.60 -4.45
CA ILE A 454 -15.51 2.00 -4.68
C ILE A 454 -14.33 2.98 -4.56
N TYR A 455 -13.44 2.80 -3.57
CA TYR A 455 -12.40 3.79 -3.23
C TYR A 455 -10.99 3.37 -3.61
N GLY A 456 -10.74 2.10 -3.83
CA GLY A 456 -9.41 1.51 -4.03
C GLY A 456 -8.97 0.68 -2.81
N GLY A 457 -7.73 0.18 -2.85
CA GLY A 457 -7.19 -0.65 -1.76
C GLY A 457 -7.69 -2.09 -1.73
N GLY A 458 -8.27 -2.60 -2.80
CA GLY A 458 -8.66 -4.02 -2.94
C GLY A 458 -7.47 -4.94 -3.22
N ALA A 459 -7.67 -6.26 -3.11
CA ALA A 459 -6.65 -7.28 -3.34
C ALA A 459 -5.96 -7.22 -4.71
N GLY A 460 -6.58 -6.58 -5.71
CA GLY A 460 -5.97 -6.34 -7.03
C GLY A 460 -4.87 -5.25 -7.04
N ALA A 461 -4.81 -4.36 -6.04
CA ALA A 461 -3.83 -3.29 -5.97
C ALA A 461 -2.42 -3.83 -5.60
N SER A 462 -2.34 -4.89 -4.81
CA SER A 462 -1.08 -5.44 -4.31
C SER A 462 -0.23 -6.16 -5.38
N ALA A 463 -0.83 -6.58 -6.50
CA ALA A 463 -0.11 -7.28 -7.57
C ALA A 463 0.69 -6.32 -8.49
N SER A 464 0.34 -5.03 -8.53
CA SER A 464 1.01 -4.06 -9.41
C SER A 464 2.34 -3.53 -8.84
N THR A 465 2.50 -3.50 -7.51
CA THR A 465 3.73 -3.03 -6.85
C THR A 465 4.90 -4.00 -6.99
N ALA A 466 4.65 -5.31 -7.04
CA ALA A 466 5.70 -6.31 -7.23
C ALA A 466 6.31 -6.27 -8.65
N THR A 467 5.51 -5.92 -9.66
CA THR A 467 5.98 -5.83 -11.05
C THR A 467 6.75 -4.54 -11.33
N ALA A 468 6.41 -3.44 -10.64
CA ALA A 468 7.13 -2.17 -10.75
C ALA A 468 8.53 -2.21 -10.10
N ALA A 469 8.67 -2.92 -8.96
CA ALA A 469 9.95 -3.10 -8.27
C ALA A 469 10.95 -3.95 -9.08
N LEU A 470 10.46 -4.91 -9.88
CA LEU A 470 11.30 -5.71 -10.78
C LEU A 470 11.74 -4.94 -12.03
N ALA A 471 10.97 -3.95 -12.48
CA ALA A 471 11.33 -3.11 -13.64
C ALA A 471 12.35 -2.03 -13.29
N SER A 472 12.38 -1.52 -12.04
CA SER A 472 13.35 -0.51 -11.58
C SER A 472 14.72 -1.11 -11.23
N ALA A 473 14.80 -2.41 -10.92
CA ALA A 473 16.07 -3.10 -10.62
C ALA A 473 16.88 -3.47 -11.87
N GLY A 474 16.30 -3.38 -13.07
CA GLY A 474 16.97 -3.70 -14.33
C GLY A 474 17.70 -2.54 -15.01
N ASP A 475 17.56 -1.30 -14.53
CA ASP A 475 18.12 -0.10 -15.19
C ASP A 475 19.36 0.48 -14.46
N ALA A 476 19.92 -0.23 -13.46
CA ALA A 476 21.06 0.24 -12.68
C ALA A 476 22.43 -0.33 -13.14
N ASP A 477 22.48 -1.07 -14.25
CA ASP A 477 23.73 -1.67 -14.76
C ASP A 477 23.87 -1.40 -16.28
N HIS A 478 24.09 -0.14 -16.66
CA HIS A 478 24.80 0.20 -17.92
C HIS A 478 25.15 1.69 -17.94
#